data_5891d7f0951d055b3982008d7c1b85c1
#
_entry.id   5891d7f0951d055b3982008d7c1b85c1
#
_cell.length_a   1.000
_cell.length_b   1.000
_cell.length_c   1.000
_cell.angle_alpha   90.00
_cell.angle_beta   90.00
_cell.angle_gamma   90.00
#
_symmetry.space_group_name_H-M   'P 1'
#
loop_
_entity.id
_entity.type
_entity.pdbx_description
1 polymer ?
#
loop_
_entity_poly.entity_id
_entity_poly.type
_entity_poly.pdbx_seq_one_letter_code
_entity_poly.pdbx_strand_id
1 'polypeptide(L)'
;RPQTINSVIAGRVEKWFVQEGDHVLKGDTIMFISETKDEYFDPQLLDRTQQQLKAKEMSVLSYMEKIKALDNQIDALAETSVLKIQQTRNKYKQAQLKLASDSIEFKAATLSYKIAQQQYGRMQDMYDQGLKSLTDLEKRELDLQKAQAEIISKENKVLSSRNELINAKVELTSIGAQYRDDIAKAESNKYTALSDMYNAEA
;
A
#
# COMPACT_ATOMS: atom_id res chain seq x y z
N ARG A 1 50.66 -63.41 36.41
CA ARG A 1 50.62 -63.30 34.93
C ARG A 1 50.43 -61.85 34.59
N PRO A 2 51.18 -61.31 33.63
CA PRO A 2 50.96 -59.94 33.17
C PRO A 2 49.57 -59.83 32.52
N GLN A 3 48.79 -58.77 32.87
CA GLN A 3 47.48 -58.48 32.35
C GLN A 3 47.51 -57.12 31.69
N THR A 4 46.91 -57.02 30.51
CA THR A 4 46.68 -55.77 29.86
C THR A 4 45.33 -55.20 30.31
N ILE A 5 45.36 -54.01 30.84
CA ILE A 5 44.17 -53.32 31.31
C ILE A 5 43.87 -52.18 30.30
N ASN A 6 42.72 -52.25 29.67
CA ASN A 6 42.26 -51.21 28.72
C ASN A 6 41.22 -50.35 29.40
N SER A 7 41.32 -49.05 29.20
CA SER A 7 40.24 -48.15 29.61
C SER A 7 38.98 -48.36 28.74
N VAL A 8 37.80 -48.35 29.35
CA VAL A 8 36.50 -48.42 28.66
C VAL A 8 36.06 -47.05 28.18
N ILE A 9 36.66 -46.00 28.71
CA ILE A 9 36.32 -44.63 28.40
C ILE A 9 37.53 -43.93 27.77
N ALA A 10 37.30 -43.21 26.67
CA ALA A 10 38.33 -42.34 26.10
C ALA A 10 38.52 -41.14 26.98
N GLY A 11 39.73 -40.82 27.39
CA GLY A 11 40.02 -39.71 28.27
C GLY A 11 41.49 -39.46 28.52
N ARG A 12 41.81 -38.42 29.26
CA ARG A 12 43.18 -38.07 29.67
C ARG A 12 43.49 -38.70 31.01
N VAL A 13 44.62 -39.40 31.13
CA VAL A 13 45.08 -39.90 32.41
C VAL A 13 45.59 -38.72 33.26
N GLU A 14 44.94 -38.46 34.36
CA GLU A 14 45.27 -37.39 35.29
C GLU A 14 46.31 -37.83 36.33
N LYS A 15 46.20 -39.08 36.82
CA LYS A 15 47.01 -39.61 37.86
C LYS A 15 47.13 -41.12 37.79
N TRP A 16 48.35 -41.64 37.93
CA TRP A 16 48.68 -43.04 38.11
C TRP A 16 48.81 -43.31 39.63
N PHE A 17 48.22 -44.42 40.11
CA PHE A 17 48.34 -44.87 41.51
C PHE A 17 49.24 -46.07 41.66
N VAL A 18 49.61 -46.74 40.56
CA VAL A 18 50.48 -47.90 40.51
C VAL A 18 51.53 -47.75 39.46
N GLN A 19 52.65 -48.44 39.62
CA GLN A 19 53.77 -48.47 38.68
C GLN A 19 53.83 -49.83 37.96
N GLU A 20 54.56 -49.88 36.84
CA GLU A 20 54.75 -51.12 36.13
C GLU A 20 55.51 -52.11 36.98
N GLY A 21 54.92 -53.32 37.18
CA GLY A 21 55.45 -54.37 38.02
C GLY A 21 54.81 -54.50 39.38
N ASP A 22 53.95 -53.57 39.78
CA ASP A 22 53.23 -53.62 41.03
C ASP A 22 52.19 -54.73 41.06
N HIS A 23 52.01 -55.37 42.22
CA HIS A 23 50.99 -56.39 42.41
C HIS A 23 49.65 -55.74 42.79
N VAL A 24 48.62 -55.84 41.91
CA VAL A 24 47.30 -55.23 42.10
C VAL A 24 46.26 -56.30 42.36
N LEU A 25 45.34 -56.02 43.27
CA LEU A 25 44.18 -56.85 43.61
C LEU A 25 42.89 -56.30 42.95
N LYS A 26 41.91 -57.19 42.86
CA LYS A 26 40.60 -56.77 42.36
C LYS A 26 39.97 -55.72 43.26
N GLY A 27 39.72 -54.49 42.70
CA GLY A 27 39.17 -53.37 43.42
C GLY A 27 40.17 -52.22 43.66
N ASP A 28 41.47 -52.47 43.38
CA ASP A 28 42.48 -51.38 43.51
C ASP A 28 42.32 -50.34 42.41
N THR A 29 42.48 -49.09 42.79
CA THR A 29 42.45 -47.97 41.83
C THR A 29 43.82 -47.86 41.14
N ILE A 30 43.84 -48.08 39.83
CA ILE A 30 45.06 -48.09 39.03
C ILE A 30 45.39 -46.70 38.50
N MET A 31 44.37 -46.03 37.95
CA MET A 31 44.56 -44.70 37.35
C MET A 31 43.26 -43.91 37.49
N PHE A 32 43.38 -42.60 37.47
CA PHE A 32 42.26 -41.67 37.32
C PHE A 32 42.24 -41.08 35.94
N ILE A 33 41.12 -41.27 35.22
CA ILE A 33 40.92 -40.78 33.88
C ILE A 33 39.83 -39.71 33.92
N SER A 34 40.13 -38.52 33.44
CA SER A 34 39.11 -37.51 33.18
C SER A 34 38.63 -37.59 31.73
N GLU A 35 37.31 -37.61 31.54
CA GLU A 35 36.72 -37.57 30.21
C GLU A 35 36.87 -36.16 29.64
N THR A 36 37.79 -36.02 28.64
CA THR A 36 37.94 -34.78 27.88
C THR A 36 37.08 -34.85 26.64
N LYS A 37 35.94 -34.20 26.67
CA LYS A 37 35.29 -33.79 25.43
C LYS A 37 35.98 -32.53 24.97
N ASP A 38 36.64 -32.55 23.82
CA ASP A 38 37.34 -31.41 23.22
C ASP A 38 36.45 -30.14 23.09
N GLU A 39 35.15 -30.34 23.09
CA GLU A 39 34.14 -29.24 23.06
C GLU A 39 34.10 -28.38 24.33
N TYR A 40 34.63 -28.84 25.48
CA TYR A 40 34.62 -28.07 26.76
C TYR A 40 35.88 -27.21 26.95
N PHE A 41 36.84 -27.23 26.05
CA PHE A 41 38.12 -26.54 26.20
C PHE A 41 38.37 -25.42 25.17
N ASP A 42 37.31 -24.88 24.53
CA ASP A 42 37.48 -23.63 23.80
C ASP A 42 37.43 -22.45 24.77
N PRO A 43 38.58 -21.82 25.12
CA PRO A 43 38.59 -20.69 26.04
C PRO A 43 37.85 -19.48 25.49
N GLN A 44 37.50 -19.49 24.21
CA GLN A 44 36.72 -18.42 23.56
C GLN A 44 35.22 -18.77 23.43
N LEU A 45 34.81 -19.96 23.88
CA LEU A 45 33.39 -20.37 23.75
C LEU A 45 32.46 -19.42 24.48
N LEU A 46 32.84 -19.02 25.71
CA LEU A 46 32.04 -18.08 26.52
C LEU A 46 31.91 -16.71 25.83
N ASP A 47 33.01 -16.21 25.29
CA ASP A 47 33.07 -14.91 24.63
C ASP A 47 32.25 -14.93 23.30
N ARG A 48 32.36 -16.01 22.52
CA ARG A 48 31.54 -16.22 21.31
C ARG A 48 30.06 -16.34 21.62
N THR A 49 29.67 -17.08 22.67
CA THR A 49 28.28 -17.22 23.09
C THR A 49 27.71 -15.87 23.54
N GLN A 50 28.50 -15.08 24.28
CA GLN A 50 28.12 -13.76 24.71
C GLN A 50 27.97 -12.77 23.55
N GLN A 51 28.84 -12.84 22.56
CA GLN A 51 28.72 -12.06 21.32
C GLN A 51 27.50 -12.47 20.49
N GLN A 52 27.20 -13.77 20.40
CA GLN A 52 26.00 -14.26 19.74
C GLN A 52 24.72 -13.80 20.43
N LEU A 53 24.67 -13.87 21.78
CA LEU A 53 23.56 -13.38 22.55
C LEU A 53 23.32 -11.88 22.30
N LYS A 54 24.38 -11.09 22.37
CA LYS A 54 24.31 -9.64 22.12
C LYS A 54 23.84 -9.32 20.68
N ALA A 55 24.28 -10.11 19.70
CA ALA A 55 23.84 -9.96 18.31
C ALA A 55 22.35 -10.30 18.16
N LYS A 56 21.85 -11.34 18.82
CA LYS A 56 20.43 -11.71 18.83
C LYS A 56 19.58 -10.61 19.52
N GLU A 57 20.02 -10.11 20.68
CA GLU A 57 19.34 -9.00 21.37
C GLU A 57 19.24 -7.75 20.48
N MET A 58 20.32 -7.38 19.79
CA MET A 58 20.31 -6.27 18.84
C MET A 58 19.37 -6.53 17.65
N SER A 59 19.27 -7.77 17.18
CA SER A 59 18.35 -8.17 16.13
C SER A 59 16.89 -8.00 16.57
N VAL A 60 16.54 -8.48 17.77
CA VAL A 60 15.20 -8.33 18.36
C VAL A 60 14.83 -6.85 18.49
N LEU A 61 15.72 -6.01 19.02
CA LEU A 61 15.50 -4.56 19.11
C LEU A 61 15.24 -3.93 17.73
N SER A 62 16.01 -4.33 16.73
CA SER A 62 15.83 -3.85 15.35
C SER A 62 14.46 -4.22 14.79
N TYR A 63 13.98 -5.46 15.01
CA TYR A 63 12.64 -5.87 14.61
C TYR A 63 11.55 -5.12 15.37
N MET A 64 11.73 -4.86 16.67
CA MET A 64 10.79 -4.05 17.46
C MET A 64 10.66 -2.63 16.90
N GLU A 65 11.77 -1.99 16.56
CA GLU A 65 11.76 -0.66 15.92
C GLU A 65 11.08 -0.69 14.56
N LYS A 66 11.35 -1.73 13.74
CA LYS A 66 10.69 -1.94 12.46
C LYS A 66 9.16 -2.11 12.61
N ILE A 67 8.71 -2.89 13.58
CA ILE A 67 7.29 -3.08 13.88
C ILE A 67 6.65 -1.74 14.27
N LYS A 68 7.28 -0.97 15.14
CA LYS A 68 6.80 0.36 15.54
C LYS A 68 6.73 1.32 14.36
N ALA A 69 7.70 1.29 13.47
CA ALA A 69 7.69 2.11 12.26
C ALA A 69 6.55 1.71 11.31
N LEU A 70 6.27 0.41 11.19
CA LEU A 70 5.15 -0.10 10.39
C LEU A 70 3.79 0.25 11.00
N ASP A 71 3.65 0.23 12.33
CA ASP A 71 2.44 0.71 13.02
C ASP A 71 2.19 2.19 12.73
N ASN A 72 3.21 3.03 12.85
CA ASN A 72 3.10 4.44 12.52
C ASN A 72 2.75 4.65 11.04
N GLN A 73 3.26 3.81 10.14
CA GLN A 73 2.92 3.84 8.72
C GLN A 73 1.45 3.48 8.47
N ILE A 74 0.93 2.45 9.14
CA ILE A 74 -0.47 2.04 9.05
C ILE A 74 -1.39 3.15 9.52
N ASP A 75 -1.09 3.77 10.66
CA ASP A 75 -1.87 4.88 11.22
C ASP A 75 -1.86 6.10 10.27
N ALA A 76 -0.69 6.46 9.73
CA ALA A 76 -0.55 7.54 8.78
C ALA A 76 -1.31 7.26 7.46
N LEU A 77 -1.29 6.03 6.95
CA LEU A 77 -2.06 5.62 5.78
C LEU A 77 -3.56 5.68 6.05
N ALA A 78 -4.02 5.25 7.24
CA ALA A 78 -5.41 5.31 7.62
C ALA A 78 -5.91 6.77 7.68
N GLU A 79 -5.18 7.66 8.33
CA GLU A 79 -5.51 9.08 8.42
C GLU A 79 -5.51 9.75 7.04
N THR A 80 -4.46 9.53 6.25
CA THR A 80 -4.33 10.08 4.89
C THR A 80 -5.46 9.57 3.99
N SER A 81 -5.88 8.30 4.14
CA SER A 81 -6.98 7.73 3.37
C SER A 81 -8.29 8.48 3.60
N VAL A 82 -8.61 8.80 4.86
CA VAL A 82 -9.83 9.54 5.21
C VAL A 82 -9.83 10.92 4.55
N LEU A 83 -8.72 11.65 4.67
CA LEU A 83 -8.58 12.99 4.08
C LEU A 83 -8.66 12.94 2.55
N LYS A 84 -8.01 11.96 1.93
CA LYS A 84 -7.97 11.82 0.47
C LYS A 84 -9.33 11.40 -0.11
N ILE A 85 -10.02 10.48 0.55
CA ILE A 85 -11.38 10.09 0.20
C ILE A 85 -12.33 11.29 0.32
N GLN A 86 -12.20 12.10 1.37
CA GLN A 86 -13.00 13.31 1.54
C GLN A 86 -12.73 14.33 0.42
N GLN A 87 -11.47 14.56 0.08
CA GLN A 87 -11.07 15.44 -1.04
C GLN A 87 -11.67 14.96 -2.36
N THR A 88 -11.57 13.66 -2.65
CA THR A 88 -12.08 13.07 -3.89
C THR A 88 -13.63 13.09 -3.93
N ARG A 89 -14.29 12.91 -2.78
CA ARG A 89 -15.74 13.08 -2.66
C ARG A 89 -16.18 14.53 -2.96
N ASN A 90 -15.40 15.51 -2.51
CA ASN A 90 -15.68 16.91 -2.82
C ASN A 90 -15.52 17.20 -4.31
N LYS A 91 -14.50 16.65 -4.98
CA LYS A 91 -14.34 16.74 -6.44
C LYS A 91 -15.54 16.15 -7.18
N TYR A 92 -16.00 14.97 -6.75
CA TYR A 92 -17.19 14.34 -7.33
C TYR A 92 -18.43 15.25 -7.17
N LYS A 93 -18.63 15.83 -6.01
CA LYS A 93 -19.74 16.77 -5.75
C LYS A 93 -19.65 18.03 -6.61
N GLN A 94 -18.46 18.58 -6.78
CA GLN A 94 -18.22 19.72 -7.69
C GLN A 94 -18.55 19.36 -9.15
N ALA A 95 -18.16 18.18 -9.60
CA ALA A 95 -18.48 17.70 -10.95
C ALA A 95 -20.01 17.52 -11.14
N GLN A 96 -20.74 17.05 -10.11
CA GLN A 96 -22.20 16.99 -10.13
C GLN A 96 -22.84 18.37 -10.29
N LEU A 97 -22.38 19.36 -9.52
CA LEU A 97 -22.89 20.73 -9.59
C LEU A 97 -22.58 21.37 -10.95
N LYS A 98 -21.41 21.13 -11.48
CA LYS A 98 -21.01 21.61 -12.82
C LYS A 98 -21.90 21.03 -13.90
N LEU A 99 -22.16 19.72 -13.88
CA LEU A 99 -23.08 19.07 -14.84
C LEU A 99 -24.50 19.64 -14.72
N ALA A 100 -24.99 19.88 -13.51
CA ALA A 100 -26.30 20.48 -13.29
C ALA A 100 -26.38 21.90 -13.89
N SER A 101 -25.35 22.72 -13.65
CA SER A 101 -25.25 24.08 -14.22
C SER A 101 -25.21 24.06 -15.75
N ASP A 102 -24.35 23.24 -16.34
CA ASP A 102 -24.21 23.13 -17.80
C ASP A 102 -25.49 22.58 -18.45
N SER A 103 -26.20 21.69 -17.75
CA SER A 103 -27.51 21.18 -18.20
C SER A 103 -28.58 22.27 -18.22
N ILE A 104 -28.57 23.20 -17.26
CA ILE A 104 -29.47 24.36 -17.23
C ILE A 104 -29.14 25.32 -18.37
N GLU A 105 -27.84 25.61 -18.63
CA GLU A 105 -27.41 26.43 -19.75
C GLU A 105 -27.83 25.82 -21.11
N PHE A 106 -27.70 24.50 -21.25
CA PHE A 106 -28.15 23.79 -22.45
C PHE A 106 -29.67 23.90 -22.66
N LYS A 107 -30.48 23.76 -21.60
CA LYS A 107 -31.93 23.97 -21.66
C LYS A 107 -32.29 25.40 -22.07
N ALA A 108 -31.57 26.39 -21.55
CA ALA A 108 -31.76 27.79 -21.92
C ALA A 108 -31.44 28.03 -23.39
N ALA A 109 -30.33 27.49 -23.90
CA ALA A 109 -29.94 27.56 -25.33
C ALA A 109 -30.97 26.87 -26.22
N THR A 110 -31.51 25.73 -25.78
CA THR A 110 -32.59 25.02 -26.53
C THR A 110 -33.86 25.87 -26.64
N LEU A 111 -34.21 26.58 -25.55
CA LEU A 111 -35.36 27.49 -25.57
C LEU A 111 -35.09 28.68 -26.51
N SER A 112 -33.90 29.30 -26.42
CA SER A 112 -33.51 30.41 -27.29
C SER A 112 -33.53 30.01 -28.80
N TYR A 113 -33.05 28.82 -29.09
CA TYR A 113 -33.13 28.27 -30.46
C TYR A 113 -34.59 28.13 -30.93
N LYS A 114 -35.45 27.54 -30.12
CA LYS A 114 -36.87 27.39 -30.43
C LYS A 114 -37.55 28.76 -30.68
N ILE A 115 -37.23 29.79 -29.87
CA ILE A 115 -37.73 31.13 -30.09
C ILE A 115 -37.21 31.74 -31.38
N ALA A 116 -35.91 31.61 -31.67
CA ALA A 116 -35.32 32.08 -32.90
C ALA A 116 -35.92 31.40 -34.13
N GLN A 117 -36.17 30.09 -34.06
CA GLN A 117 -36.85 29.32 -35.13
C GLN A 117 -38.29 29.85 -35.37
N GLN A 118 -39.06 30.10 -34.33
CA GLN A 118 -40.39 30.68 -34.47
C GLN A 118 -40.37 32.11 -35.02
N GLN A 119 -39.41 32.92 -34.61
CA GLN A 119 -39.23 34.29 -35.13
C GLN A 119 -38.86 34.30 -36.62
N TYR A 120 -37.95 33.40 -36.99
CA TYR A 120 -37.55 33.22 -38.41
C TYR A 120 -38.79 32.79 -39.25
N GLY A 121 -39.56 31.78 -38.79
CA GLY A 121 -40.75 31.34 -39.52
C GLY A 121 -41.77 32.44 -39.71
N ARG A 122 -42.08 33.23 -38.68
CA ARG A 122 -42.96 34.37 -38.80
C ARG A 122 -42.44 35.44 -39.75
N MET A 123 -41.11 35.71 -39.75
CA MET A 123 -40.50 36.69 -40.63
C MET A 123 -40.54 36.22 -42.09
N GLN A 124 -40.33 34.91 -42.34
CA GLN A 124 -40.45 34.30 -43.65
C GLN A 124 -41.88 34.49 -44.19
N ASP A 125 -42.91 34.17 -43.40
CA ASP A 125 -44.32 34.36 -43.78
C ASP A 125 -44.62 35.81 -44.14
N MET A 126 -44.15 36.77 -43.36
CA MET A 126 -44.34 38.21 -43.64
C MET A 126 -43.57 38.69 -44.84
N TYR A 127 -42.37 38.17 -45.09
CA TYR A 127 -41.62 38.45 -46.32
C TYR A 127 -42.32 37.92 -47.58
N ASP A 128 -42.85 36.71 -47.51
CA ASP A 128 -43.61 36.11 -48.63
C ASP A 128 -44.86 36.87 -48.96
N GLN A 129 -45.46 37.57 -47.95
CA GLN A 129 -46.61 38.45 -48.11
C GLN A 129 -46.22 39.88 -48.54
N GLY A 130 -44.93 40.16 -48.76
CA GLY A 130 -44.46 41.48 -49.11
C GLY A 130 -44.47 42.53 -47.98
N LEU A 131 -44.67 42.11 -46.76
CA LEU A 131 -44.80 42.99 -45.57
C LEU A 131 -43.47 43.31 -44.91
N LYS A 132 -42.42 42.63 -45.26
CA LYS A 132 -41.07 42.79 -44.67
C LYS A 132 -39.97 42.74 -45.74
N SER A 133 -38.84 43.35 -45.42
CA SER A 133 -37.68 43.40 -46.33
C SER A 133 -36.86 42.10 -46.29
N LEU A 134 -36.09 41.82 -47.30
CA LEU A 134 -35.13 40.76 -47.35
C LEU A 134 -34.09 40.91 -46.22
N THR A 135 -33.64 42.13 -45.95
CA THR A 135 -32.69 42.42 -44.86
C THR A 135 -33.23 42.00 -43.48
N ASP A 136 -34.52 42.20 -43.23
CA ASP A 136 -35.16 41.78 -42.01
C ASP A 136 -35.20 40.24 -41.87
N LEU A 137 -35.43 39.54 -42.98
CA LEU A 137 -35.40 38.08 -43.04
C LEU A 137 -34.00 37.52 -42.81
N GLU A 138 -32.99 38.06 -43.51
CA GLU A 138 -31.59 37.67 -43.34
C GLU A 138 -31.09 37.86 -41.90
N LYS A 139 -31.53 38.94 -41.25
CA LYS A 139 -31.22 39.16 -39.84
C LYS A 139 -31.75 38.06 -38.94
N ARG A 140 -32.98 37.61 -39.17
CA ARG A 140 -33.57 36.50 -38.39
C ARG A 140 -32.95 35.17 -38.70
N GLU A 141 -32.53 34.94 -39.95
CA GLU A 141 -31.76 33.78 -40.32
C GLU A 141 -30.41 33.71 -39.57
N LEU A 142 -29.71 34.85 -39.51
CA LEU A 142 -28.45 34.95 -38.77
C LEU A 142 -28.66 34.69 -37.25
N ASP A 143 -29.74 35.24 -36.64
CA ASP A 143 -30.10 34.98 -35.28
C ASP A 143 -30.38 33.49 -35.02
N LEU A 144 -31.05 32.81 -35.92
CA LEU A 144 -31.32 31.37 -35.91
C LEU A 144 -30.01 30.55 -35.98
N GLN A 145 -29.11 30.89 -36.89
CA GLN A 145 -27.81 30.24 -37.00
C GLN A 145 -26.94 30.41 -35.74
N LYS A 146 -26.95 31.62 -35.16
CA LYS A 146 -26.26 31.87 -33.87
C LYS A 146 -26.83 31.02 -32.74
N ALA A 147 -28.16 30.93 -32.66
CA ALA A 147 -28.81 30.11 -31.64
C ALA A 147 -28.52 28.62 -31.84
N GLN A 148 -28.43 28.15 -33.08
CA GLN A 148 -28.04 26.77 -33.39
C GLN A 148 -26.58 26.46 -32.99
N ALA A 149 -25.66 27.39 -33.28
CA ALA A 149 -24.28 27.25 -32.83
C ALA A 149 -24.14 27.22 -31.31
N GLU A 150 -24.96 28.05 -30.61
CA GLU A 150 -25.00 28.08 -29.16
C GLU A 150 -25.49 26.75 -28.57
N ILE A 151 -26.53 26.13 -29.12
CA ILE A 151 -26.98 24.78 -28.68
C ILE A 151 -25.86 23.77 -28.76
N ILE A 152 -25.18 23.70 -29.92
CA ILE A 152 -24.09 22.74 -30.14
C ILE A 152 -22.96 22.98 -29.11
N SER A 153 -22.63 24.24 -28.86
CA SER A 153 -21.62 24.60 -27.87
C SER A 153 -22.01 24.15 -26.45
N LYS A 154 -23.26 24.39 -26.03
CA LYS A 154 -23.76 23.99 -24.70
C LYS A 154 -23.94 22.47 -24.57
N GLU A 155 -24.33 21.78 -25.62
CA GLU A 155 -24.38 20.32 -25.66
C GLU A 155 -22.99 19.70 -25.44
N ASN A 156 -21.97 20.20 -26.14
CA ASN A 156 -20.60 19.76 -25.96
C ASN A 156 -20.11 20.02 -24.52
N LYS A 157 -20.52 21.14 -23.90
CA LYS A 157 -20.19 21.47 -22.53
C LYS A 157 -20.83 20.47 -21.55
N VAL A 158 -22.09 20.08 -21.75
CA VAL A 158 -22.77 19.04 -20.97
C VAL A 158 -22.08 17.68 -21.12
N LEU A 159 -21.68 17.30 -22.33
CA LEU A 159 -20.96 16.05 -22.56
C LEU A 159 -19.60 16.04 -21.84
N SER A 160 -18.86 17.15 -21.90
CA SER A 160 -17.60 17.31 -21.17
C SER A 160 -17.80 17.18 -19.66
N SER A 161 -18.78 17.89 -19.08
CA SER A 161 -19.08 17.82 -17.65
C SER A 161 -19.56 16.43 -17.20
N ARG A 162 -20.26 15.69 -18.07
CA ARG A 162 -20.66 14.31 -17.81
C ARG A 162 -19.43 13.40 -17.73
N ASN A 163 -18.47 13.58 -18.65
CA ASN A 163 -17.23 12.81 -18.62
C ASN A 163 -16.39 13.15 -17.37
N GLU A 164 -16.32 14.42 -16.97
CA GLU A 164 -15.67 14.84 -15.73
C GLU A 164 -16.32 14.17 -14.51
N LEU A 165 -17.64 14.08 -14.46
CA LEU A 165 -18.37 13.41 -13.39
C LEU A 165 -18.04 11.90 -13.32
N ILE A 166 -18.01 11.23 -14.50
CA ILE A 166 -17.65 9.81 -14.58
C ILE A 166 -16.23 9.60 -14.07
N ASN A 167 -15.28 10.43 -14.51
CA ASN A 167 -13.89 10.36 -14.07
C ASN A 167 -13.75 10.59 -12.57
N ALA A 168 -14.45 11.57 -12.01
CA ALA A 168 -14.46 11.83 -10.57
C ALA A 168 -15.05 10.66 -9.77
N LYS A 169 -16.07 9.96 -10.31
CA LYS A 169 -16.65 8.76 -9.70
C LYS A 169 -15.66 7.60 -9.71
N VAL A 170 -14.97 7.37 -10.82
CA VAL A 170 -13.94 6.33 -10.95
C VAL A 170 -12.79 6.61 -9.99
N GLU A 171 -12.32 7.86 -9.90
CA GLU A 171 -11.27 8.27 -8.96
C GLU A 171 -11.69 7.99 -7.51
N LEU A 172 -12.93 8.33 -7.12
CA LEU A 172 -13.46 8.08 -5.78
C LEU A 172 -13.50 6.59 -5.42
N THR A 173 -13.86 5.74 -6.37
CA THR A 173 -13.90 4.28 -6.16
C THR A 173 -12.48 3.70 -6.11
N SER A 174 -11.60 4.13 -6.99
CA SER A 174 -10.22 3.64 -7.11
C SER A 174 -9.38 3.99 -5.90
N ILE A 175 -9.48 5.23 -5.38
CA ILE A 175 -8.66 5.68 -4.25
C ILE A 175 -8.93 4.89 -2.98
N GLY A 176 -10.20 4.54 -2.72
CA GLY A 176 -10.57 3.71 -1.58
C GLY A 176 -10.00 2.30 -1.66
N ALA A 177 -9.95 1.71 -2.85
CA ALA A 177 -9.35 0.40 -3.08
C ALA A 177 -7.82 0.44 -2.92
N GLN A 178 -7.18 1.49 -3.45
CA GLN A 178 -5.73 1.67 -3.34
C GLN A 178 -5.28 1.76 -1.88
N TYR A 179 -5.91 2.60 -1.07
CA TYR A 179 -5.54 2.72 0.35
C TYR A 179 -5.78 1.44 1.14
N ARG A 180 -6.82 0.68 0.85
CA ARG A 180 -7.02 -0.65 1.47
C ARG A 180 -5.91 -1.62 1.12
N ASP A 181 -5.47 -1.63 -0.13
CA ASP A 181 -4.35 -2.46 -0.58
C ASP A 181 -3.03 -2.04 0.10
N ASP A 182 -2.75 -0.75 0.18
CA ASP A 182 -1.55 -0.22 0.82
C ASP A 182 -1.51 -0.53 2.32
N ILE A 183 -2.64 -0.41 3.03
CA ILE A 183 -2.77 -0.78 4.44
C ILE A 183 -2.56 -2.30 4.61
N ALA A 184 -3.20 -3.12 3.78
CA ALA A 184 -3.05 -4.58 3.84
C ALA A 184 -1.60 -5.03 3.61
N LYS A 185 -0.88 -4.38 2.70
CA LYS A 185 0.56 -4.61 2.48
C LYS A 185 1.40 -4.24 3.70
N ALA A 186 1.13 -3.10 4.32
CA ALA A 186 1.83 -2.66 5.52
C ALA A 186 1.57 -3.60 6.70
N GLU A 187 0.33 -4.07 6.87
CA GLU A 187 -0.05 -5.08 7.87
C GLU A 187 0.67 -6.42 7.62
N SER A 188 0.71 -6.90 6.38
CA SER A 188 1.44 -8.10 5.99
C SER A 188 2.93 -7.99 6.33
N ASN A 189 3.55 -6.84 6.04
CA ASN A 189 4.95 -6.58 6.38
C ASN A 189 5.17 -6.56 7.91
N LYS A 190 4.20 -6.04 8.68
CA LYS A 190 4.23 -6.07 10.14
C LYS A 190 4.20 -7.49 10.67
N TYR A 191 3.31 -8.34 10.17
CA TYR A 191 3.23 -9.75 10.58
C TYR A 191 4.50 -10.52 10.22
N THR A 192 5.11 -10.24 9.07
CA THR A 192 6.42 -10.81 8.70
C THR A 192 7.51 -10.38 9.71
N ALA A 193 7.58 -9.10 10.04
CA ALA A 193 8.54 -8.60 11.02
C ALA A 193 8.33 -9.18 12.42
N LEU A 194 7.07 -9.42 12.83
CA LEU A 194 6.73 -10.09 14.08
C LEU A 194 7.22 -11.56 14.07
N SER A 195 6.99 -12.28 12.98
CA SER A 195 7.47 -13.66 12.82
C SER A 195 9.00 -13.73 12.88
N ASP A 196 9.69 -12.80 12.20
CA ASP A 196 11.14 -12.73 12.22
C ASP A 196 11.68 -12.40 13.62
N MET A 197 10.99 -11.54 14.37
CA MET A 197 11.32 -11.22 15.77
C MET A 197 11.24 -12.46 16.67
N TYR A 198 10.13 -13.21 16.60
CA TYR A 198 9.97 -14.44 17.38
C TYR A 198 11.01 -15.50 17.03
N ASN A 199 11.38 -15.62 15.75
CA ASN A 199 12.44 -16.52 15.31
C ASN A 199 13.84 -16.07 15.80
N ALA A 200 14.05 -14.79 16.05
CA ALA A 200 15.29 -14.27 16.59
C ALA A 200 15.37 -14.46 18.11
N GLU A 201 14.25 -14.51 18.84
CA GLU A 201 14.18 -14.81 20.28
C GLU A 201 14.44 -16.29 20.58
N ALA A 202 14.04 -17.18 19.68
CA ALA A 202 14.25 -18.63 19.81
C ALA A 202 15.69 -19.05 19.53
#